data_6651a32076f3ac0d23034cc93e60ede1
#
_entry.id   6651a32076f3ac0d23034cc93e60ede1
#
_cell.length_a   1.000
_cell.length_b   1.000
_cell.length_c   1.000
_cell.angle_alpha   90.00
_cell.angle_beta   90.00
_cell.angle_gamma   90.00
#
_symmetry.space_group_name_H-M   'P 1'
#
loop_
_entity.id
_entity.type
_entity.pdbx_description
1 polymer ?
#
loop_
_entity_poly.entity_id
_entity_poly.type
_entity_poly.pdbx_seq_one_letter_code
_entity_poly.pdbx_strand_id
1 'polypeptide(L)'
;MNDSETDVATGKNPSWLARLKARIIPEMPDFYALLIAQCEITVEGTGQLVQYLKEGEPEHGMRMRRLEHEGDRLRARNLDTLHRSFATPMDREDFYDAIMAIDEILNYAKTSVRELEILELVPDQPMADMAELVNAGTRALLQALHCLEHQPETAARHSEQARKAERAIEKVYRGALASLLDPAQQPDRPPPADAGGEPAAILERCRADLLVIVTGILKRREIYRHLSNAGDHVANAARIVEDIVSKAT
;
A
#
# COMPACT_ATOMS: atom_id res chain seq x y z
N MET A 1 -45.89 -19.40 56.59
CA MET A 1 -46.70 -18.86 55.50
C MET A 1 -45.69 -18.32 54.47
N ASN A 2 -45.54 -19.11 53.46
CA ASN A 2 -44.59 -18.97 52.38
C ASN A 2 -45.30 -18.34 51.18
N ASP A 3 -44.80 -17.29 50.64
CA ASP A 3 -45.16 -16.86 49.29
C ASP A 3 -43.86 -16.69 48.49
N SER A 4 -43.62 -17.63 47.65
CA SER A 4 -42.57 -17.65 46.64
C SER A 4 -43.16 -17.10 45.34
N GLU A 5 -42.84 -15.86 45.01
CA GLU A 5 -43.08 -15.30 43.68
C GLU A 5 -41.97 -15.74 42.70
N THR A 6 -42.38 -16.54 41.76
CA THR A 6 -41.57 -16.94 40.60
C THR A 6 -41.63 -15.84 39.54
N ASP A 7 -40.51 -15.19 39.34
CA ASP A 7 -40.29 -14.20 38.27
C ASP A 7 -40.18 -14.91 36.93
N VAL A 8 -41.22 -14.84 36.11
CA VAL A 8 -41.29 -15.38 34.77
C VAL A 8 -40.72 -14.36 33.79
N ALA A 9 -39.48 -14.58 33.36
CA ALA A 9 -38.84 -13.83 32.31
C ALA A 9 -39.63 -13.92 30.99
N THR A 10 -40.37 -12.88 30.64
CA THR A 10 -41.07 -12.73 29.36
C THR A 10 -40.06 -12.44 28.25
N GLY A 11 -39.61 -13.49 27.56
CA GLY A 11 -38.91 -13.37 26.31
C GLY A 11 -39.81 -12.74 25.24
N LYS A 12 -39.62 -11.46 24.94
CA LYS A 12 -40.32 -10.76 23.85
C LYS A 12 -39.84 -11.34 22.53
N ASN A 13 -40.61 -12.24 21.96
CA ASN A 13 -40.43 -12.65 20.53
C ASN A 13 -40.57 -11.39 19.66
N PRO A 14 -39.60 -11.12 18.77
CA PRO A 14 -39.72 -9.98 17.86
C PRO A 14 -41.00 -10.09 17.06
N SER A 15 -41.74 -8.98 16.99
CA SER A 15 -43.03 -8.93 16.31
C SER A 15 -42.88 -9.40 14.84
N TRP A 16 -43.93 -10.02 14.26
CA TRP A 16 -43.95 -10.43 12.87
C TRP A 16 -43.61 -9.27 11.92
N LEU A 17 -43.98 -8.04 12.26
CA LEU A 17 -43.60 -6.80 11.55
C LEU A 17 -42.11 -6.54 11.61
N ALA A 18 -41.42 -6.79 12.71
CA ALA A 18 -39.96 -6.69 12.80
C ALA A 18 -39.26 -7.74 11.92
N ARG A 19 -39.79 -8.98 11.88
CA ARG A 19 -39.28 -10.02 10.98
C ARG A 19 -39.55 -9.70 9.49
N LEU A 20 -40.71 -9.10 9.18
CA LEU A 20 -41.03 -8.63 7.83
C LEU A 20 -40.15 -7.46 7.41
N LYS A 21 -39.91 -6.52 8.31
CA LYS A 21 -39.04 -5.34 8.08
C LYS A 21 -37.58 -5.75 7.86
N ALA A 22 -37.06 -6.70 8.63
CA ALA A 22 -35.71 -7.26 8.45
C ALA A 22 -35.56 -8.07 7.15
N ARG A 23 -36.68 -8.56 6.58
CA ARG A 23 -36.70 -9.33 5.33
C ARG A 23 -36.87 -8.42 4.08
N ILE A 24 -37.41 -7.21 4.27
CA ILE A 24 -37.71 -6.24 3.20
C ILE A 24 -36.62 -5.18 3.07
N ILE A 25 -35.94 -4.83 4.17
CA ILE A 25 -34.83 -3.87 4.18
C ILE A 25 -33.57 -4.65 4.56
N PRO A 26 -32.74 -5.05 3.61
CA PRO A 26 -31.43 -5.64 3.90
C PRO A 26 -30.63 -4.65 4.78
N GLU A 27 -29.99 -5.17 5.82
CA GLU A 27 -29.03 -4.36 6.60
C GLU A 27 -27.97 -3.79 5.64
N MET A 28 -27.77 -2.49 5.69
CA MET A 28 -26.74 -1.85 4.88
C MET A 28 -25.37 -2.29 5.41
N PRO A 29 -24.50 -2.82 4.54
CA PRO A 29 -23.16 -3.18 4.96
C PRO A 29 -22.40 -1.98 5.49
N ASP A 30 -21.52 -2.21 6.46
CA ASP A 30 -20.59 -1.20 6.93
C ASP A 30 -19.46 -1.01 5.92
N PHE A 31 -19.63 -0.10 4.99
CA PHE A 31 -18.68 0.19 3.93
C PHE A 31 -17.39 0.82 4.44
N TYR A 32 -17.46 1.60 5.53
CA TYR A 32 -16.27 2.17 6.13
C TYR A 32 -15.39 1.08 6.72
N ALA A 33 -15.98 0.13 7.45
CA ALA A 33 -15.25 -1.02 7.98
C ALA A 33 -14.64 -1.89 6.87
N LEU A 34 -15.26 -1.99 5.68
CA LEU A 34 -14.70 -2.71 4.54
C LEU A 34 -13.43 -2.05 4.01
N LEU A 35 -13.42 -0.72 3.85
CA LEU A 35 -12.22 0.03 3.43
C LEU A 35 -11.11 -0.02 4.48
N ILE A 36 -11.47 0.13 5.75
CA ILE A 36 -10.54 0.06 6.87
C ILE A 36 -9.83 -1.30 6.87
N ALA A 37 -10.58 -2.40 6.83
CA ALA A 37 -10.00 -3.76 6.83
C ALA A 37 -9.04 -3.99 5.65
N GLN A 38 -9.36 -3.48 4.46
CA GLN A 38 -8.47 -3.57 3.30
C GLN A 38 -7.21 -2.72 3.49
N CYS A 39 -7.34 -1.51 4.03
CA CYS A 39 -6.21 -0.62 4.28
C CYS A 39 -5.29 -1.15 5.40
N GLU A 40 -5.82 -1.83 6.41
CA GLU A 40 -5.04 -2.49 7.47
C GLU A 40 -4.07 -3.53 6.89
N ILE A 41 -4.54 -4.38 5.99
CA ILE A 41 -3.70 -5.34 5.27
C ILE A 41 -2.64 -4.62 4.43
N THR A 42 -3.01 -3.51 3.80
CA THR A 42 -2.08 -2.69 3.00
C THR A 42 -0.98 -2.05 3.87
N VAL A 43 -1.34 -1.57 5.08
CA VAL A 43 -0.35 -1.07 6.07
C VAL A 43 0.60 -2.19 6.52
N GLU A 44 0.08 -3.38 6.81
CA GLU A 44 0.94 -4.52 7.16
C GLU A 44 1.87 -4.89 6.00
N GLY A 45 1.34 -4.95 4.78
CA GLY A 45 2.11 -5.27 3.58
C GLY A 45 3.22 -4.26 3.30
N THR A 46 2.92 -2.97 3.31
CA THR A 46 3.96 -1.93 3.15
C THR A 46 4.98 -1.94 4.30
N GLY A 47 4.57 -2.36 5.50
CA GLY A 47 5.49 -2.63 6.63
C GLY A 47 6.44 -3.79 6.33
N GLN A 48 5.96 -4.89 5.72
CA GLN A 48 6.81 -6.02 5.31
C GLN A 48 7.79 -5.62 4.19
N LEU A 49 7.39 -4.73 3.28
CA LEU A 49 8.31 -4.15 2.28
C LEU A 49 9.47 -3.41 2.97
N VAL A 50 9.19 -2.59 3.97
CA VAL A 50 10.23 -1.87 4.73
C VAL A 50 11.21 -2.85 5.37
N GLN A 51 10.71 -3.90 6.04
CA GLN A 51 11.57 -4.90 6.67
C GLN A 51 12.41 -5.65 5.63
N TYR A 52 11.81 -6.07 4.53
CA TYR A 52 12.52 -6.73 3.43
C TYR A 52 13.67 -5.88 2.89
N LEU A 53 13.45 -4.58 2.67
CA LEU A 53 14.46 -3.68 2.15
C LEU A 53 15.60 -3.37 3.15
N LYS A 54 15.33 -3.47 4.46
CA LYS A 54 16.33 -3.23 5.51
C LYS A 54 17.12 -4.47 5.89
N GLU A 55 16.46 -5.59 5.98
CA GLU A 55 17.02 -6.82 6.55
C GLU A 55 17.43 -7.82 5.47
N GLY A 56 16.81 -7.76 4.29
CA GLY A 56 17.08 -8.68 3.18
C GLY A 56 16.53 -10.10 3.42
N GLU A 57 15.76 -10.31 4.48
CA GLU A 57 15.30 -11.66 4.86
C GLU A 57 14.15 -12.13 3.97
N PRO A 58 14.27 -13.31 3.31
CA PRO A 58 13.25 -13.84 2.40
C PRO A 58 11.87 -14.03 3.03
N GLU A 59 11.82 -14.16 4.37
CA GLU A 59 10.56 -14.34 5.11
C GLU A 59 9.62 -13.14 4.93
N HIS A 60 10.15 -11.92 4.93
CA HIS A 60 9.38 -10.70 4.69
C HIS A 60 8.77 -10.68 3.30
N GLY A 61 9.52 -11.11 2.27
CA GLY A 61 9.00 -11.26 0.91
C GLY A 61 7.89 -12.31 0.81
N MET A 62 8.03 -13.45 1.50
CA MET A 62 6.98 -14.46 1.59
C MET A 62 5.73 -13.95 2.34
N ARG A 63 5.90 -13.18 3.42
CA ARG A 63 4.79 -12.57 4.16
C ARG A 63 4.07 -11.54 3.29
N MET A 64 4.81 -10.71 2.55
CA MET A 64 4.25 -9.74 1.59
C MET A 64 3.33 -10.43 0.58
N ARG A 65 3.77 -11.53 -0.04
CA ARG A 65 2.94 -12.29 -1.00
C ARG A 65 1.65 -12.84 -0.37
N ARG A 66 1.71 -13.31 0.88
CA ARG A 66 0.51 -13.76 1.61
C ARG A 66 -0.47 -12.62 1.85
N LEU A 67 0.03 -11.45 2.26
CA LEU A 67 -0.78 -10.27 2.52
C LEU A 67 -1.45 -9.75 1.24
N GLU A 68 -0.74 -9.76 0.12
CA GLU A 68 -1.34 -9.35 -1.15
C GLU A 68 -2.47 -10.31 -1.57
N HIS A 69 -2.30 -11.61 -1.45
CA HIS A 69 -3.39 -12.55 -1.69
C HIS A 69 -4.59 -12.36 -0.73
N GLU A 70 -4.35 -11.94 0.50
CA GLU A 70 -5.39 -11.58 1.45
C GLU A 70 -6.08 -10.26 1.04
N GLY A 71 -5.32 -9.26 0.63
CA GLY A 71 -5.81 -8.01 0.04
C GLY A 71 -6.70 -8.22 -1.17
N ASP A 72 -6.27 -9.07 -2.12
CA ASP A 72 -7.06 -9.45 -3.30
C ASP A 72 -8.43 -10.05 -2.92
N ARG A 73 -8.47 -10.90 -1.87
CA ARG A 73 -9.73 -11.47 -1.38
C ARG A 73 -10.64 -10.41 -0.76
N LEU A 74 -10.05 -9.48 0.01
CA LEU A 74 -10.80 -8.37 0.58
C LEU A 74 -11.35 -7.46 -0.51
N ARG A 75 -10.54 -7.09 -1.49
CA ARG A 75 -10.97 -6.33 -2.66
C ARG A 75 -12.14 -6.99 -3.37
N ALA A 76 -12.02 -8.27 -3.71
CA ALA A 76 -13.08 -9.02 -4.38
C ALA A 76 -14.36 -9.05 -3.56
N ARG A 77 -14.28 -9.29 -2.23
CA ARG A 77 -15.41 -9.23 -1.31
C ARG A 77 -16.04 -7.85 -1.24
N ASN A 78 -15.23 -6.80 -1.14
CA ASN A 78 -15.69 -5.43 -1.05
C ASN A 78 -16.44 -5.01 -2.31
N LEU A 79 -15.92 -5.36 -3.50
CA LEU A 79 -16.59 -5.14 -4.79
C LEU A 79 -17.90 -5.93 -4.92
N ASP A 80 -17.93 -7.21 -4.52
CA ASP A 80 -19.17 -8.00 -4.52
C ASP A 80 -20.22 -7.41 -3.58
N THR A 81 -19.81 -6.97 -2.39
CA THR A 81 -20.70 -6.28 -1.44
C THR A 81 -21.22 -4.97 -2.03
N LEU A 82 -20.37 -4.18 -2.66
CA LEU A 82 -20.78 -2.94 -3.34
C LEU A 82 -21.80 -3.20 -4.44
N HIS A 83 -21.58 -4.21 -5.29
CA HIS A 83 -22.47 -4.57 -6.39
C HIS A 83 -23.87 -5.05 -5.91
N ARG A 84 -23.92 -5.78 -4.80
CA ARG A 84 -25.16 -6.33 -4.24
C ARG A 84 -25.95 -5.33 -3.38
N SER A 85 -25.31 -4.27 -2.93
CA SER A 85 -25.95 -3.31 -2.04
C SER A 85 -26.92 -2.41 -2.80
N PHE A 86 -28.12 -2.24 -2.23
CA PHE A 86 -29.12 -1.34 -2.81
C PHE A 86 -28.80 0.13 -2.57
N ALA A 87 -28.21 0.46 -1.40
CA ALA A 87 -27.79 1.80 -1.04
C ALA A 87 -26.37 1.80 -0.47
N THR A 88 -25.69 2.93 -0.59
CA THR A 88 -24.34 3.18 -0.05
C THR A 88 -24.37 4.51 0.75
N PRO A 89 -23.56 4.67 1.80
CA PRO A 89 -23.53 5.91 2.61
C PRO A 89 -22.87 7.08 1.88
N MET A 90 -22.15 6.83 0.79
CA MET A 90 -21.54 7.81 -0.10
C MET A 90 -21.68 7.34 -1.54
N ASP A 91 -21.18 8.12 -2.50
CA ASP A 91 -21.25 7.75 -3.91
C ASP A 91 -20.59 6.39 -4.16
N ARG A 92 -21.28 5.54 -4.91
CA ARG A 92 -20.82 4.17 -5.24
C ARG A 92 -19.50 4.19 -6.01
N GLU A 93 -19.31 5.19 -6.85
CA GLU A 93 -18.09 5.40 -7.63
C GLU A 93 -16.90 5.70 -6.70
N ASP A 94 -17.08 6.58 -5.73
CA ASP A 94 -16.04 6.90 -4.74
C ASP A 94 -15.60 5.67 -3.93
N PHE A 95 -16.57 4.79 -3.58
CA PHE A 95 -16.23 3.52 -2.92
C PHE A 95 -15.42 2.59 -3.81
N TYR A 96 -15.86 2.45 -5.06
CA TYR A 96 -15.16 1.64 -6.04
C TYR A 96 -13.71 2.14 -6.22
N ASP A 97 -13.54 3.45 -6.41
CA ASP A 97 -12.24 4.07 -6.61
C ASP A 97 -11.34 3.94 -5.37
N ALA A 98 -11.91 4.08 -4.16
CA ALA A 98 -11.17 3.88 -2.92
C ALA A 98 -10.68 2.43 -2.78
N ILE A 99 -11.55 1.42 -3.05
CA ILE A 99 -11.18 0.01 -3.02
C ILE A 99 -10.02 -0.26 -3.99
N MET A 100 -10.11 0.24 -5.22
CA MET A 100 -9.09 0.03 -6.25
C MET A 100 -7.78 0.75 -5.91
N ALA A 101 -7.84 1.99 -5.43
CA ALA A 101 -6.65 2.76 -5.09
C ALA A 101 -5.87 2.16 -3.91
N ILE A 102 -6.56 1.63 -2.88
CA ILE A 102 -5.93 0.93 -1.75
C ILE A 102 -5.24 -0.35 -2.23
N ASP A 103 -5.87 -1.10 -3.12
CA ASP A 103 -5.32 -2.33 -3.70
C ASP A 103 -4.03 -2.08 -4.47
N GLU A 104 -3.98 -1.03 -5.27
CA GLU A 104 -2.80 -0.68 -6.07
C GLU A 104 -1.55 -0.39 -5.21
N ILE A 105 -1.71 0.19 -4.02
CA ILE A 105 -0.58 0.41 -3.10
C ILE A 105 0.09 -0.93 -2.76
N LEU A 106 -0.71 -1.94 -2.41
CA LEU A 106 -0.22 -3.26 -2.04
C LEU A 106 0.39 -4.01 -3.24
N ASN A 107 -0.21 -3.87 -4.42
CA ASN A 107 0.28 -4.43 -5.68
C ASN A 107 1.67 -3.92 -6.04
N TYR A 108 1.91 -2.59 -5.94
CA TYR A 108 3.23 -2.02 -6.19
C TYR A 108 4.26 -2.43 -5.14
N ALA A 109 3.85 -2.54 -3.87
CA ALA A 109 4.73 -3.03 -2.81
C ALA A 109 5.17 -4.48 -3.08
N LYS A 110 4.25 -5.38 -3.45
CA LYS A 110 4.56 -6.75 -3.87
C LYS A 110 5.46 -6.80 -5.10
N THR A 111 5.15 -5.97 -6.11
CA THR A 111 5.93 -5.91 -7.35
C THR A 111 7.37 -5.51 -7.06
N SER A 112 7.59 -4.54 -6.17
CA SER A 112 8.94 -4.11 -5.77
C SER A 112 9.76 -5.27 -5.18
N VAL A 113 9.17 -6.06 -4.27
CA VAL A 113 9.84 -7.24 -3.69
C VAL A 113 10.13 -8.28 -4.77
N ARG A 114 9.13 -8.60 -5.60
CA ARG A 114 9.29 -9.60 -6.67
C ARG A 114 10.40 -9.24 -7.66
N GLU A 115 10.49 -7.98 -8.05
CA GLU A 115 11.50 -7.53 -8.99
C GLU A 115 12.89 -7.49 -8.39
N LEU A 116 13.02 -7.10 -7.11
CA LEU A 116 14.30 -7.23 -6.40
C LEU A 116 14.83 -8.66 -6.43
N GLU A 117 13.95 -9.65 -6.18
CA GLU A 117 14.31 -11.07 -6.24
C GLU A 117 14.70 -11.50 -7.67
N ILE A 118 13.91 -11.15 -8.69
CA ILE A 118 14.15 -11.52 -10.09
C ILE A 118 15.43 -10.87 -10.64
N LEU A 119 15.67 -9.62 -10.26
CA LEU A 119 16.83 -8.86 -10.71
C LEU A 119 18.09 -9.16 -9.88
N GLU A 120 17.97 -9.96 -8.83
CA GLU A 120 19.04 -10.27 -7.88
C GLU A 120 19.73 -9.01 -7.37
N LEU A 121 18.92 -7.99 -7.00
CA LEU A 121 19.40 -6.72 -6.50
C LEU A 121 19.49 -6.73 -4.98
N VAL A 122 20.62 -6.26 -4.47
CA VAL A 122 20.75 -5.91 -3.05
C VAL A 122 20.08 -4.56 -2.84
N PRO A 123 19.12 -4.47 -1.89
CA PRO A 123 18.49 -3.21 -1.54
C PRO A 123 19.50 -2.15 -1.11
N ASP A 124 19.21 -0.90 -1.42
CA ASP A 124 20.00 0.26 -0.99
C ASP A 124 19.20 1.21 -0.12
N GLN A 125 19.89 2.19 0.49
CA GLN A 125 19.26 3.13 1.42
C GLN A 125 18.11 3.94 0.79
N PRO A 126 18.23 4.48 -0.44
CA PRO A 126 17.10 5.15 -1.09
C PRO A 126 15.84 4.29 -1.23
N MET A 127 15.98 3.00 -1.51
CA MET A 127 14.84 2.06 -1.57
C MET A 127 14.15 1.93 -0.21
N ALA A 128 14.94 1.78 0.86
CA ALA A 128 14.43 1.69 2.22
C ALA A 128 13.72 2.98 2.65
N ASP A 129 14.34 4.14 2.37
CA ASP A 129 13.77 5.46 2.69
C ASP A 129 12.44 5.69 1.97
N MET A 130 12.34 5.35 0.68
CA MET A 130 11.08 5.46 -0.07
C MET A 130 10.00 4.51 0.49
N ALA A 131 10.35 3.28 0.83
CA ALA A 131 9.39 2.32 1.39
C ALA A 131 8.88 2.76 2.77
N GLU A 132 9.73 3.34 3.63
CA GLU A 132 9.31 3.94 4.89
C GLU A 132 8.28 5.06 4.68
N LEU A 133 8.50 5.91 3.69
CA LEU A 133 7.57 6.99 3.35
C LEU A 133 6.25 6.45 2.79
N VAL A 134 6.29 5.39 1.95
CA VAL A 134 5.08 4.69 1.48
C VAL A 134 4.29 4.14 2.67
N ASN A 135 4.95 3.44 3.60
CA ASN A 135 4.29 2.90 4.78
C ASN A 135 3.72 4.00 5.68
N ALA A 136 4.46 5.10 5.88
CA ALA A 136 3.99 6.24 6.65
C ALA A 136 2.74 6.90 6.01
N GLY A 137 2.74 7.07 4.70
CA GLY A 137 1.59 7.57 3.95
C GLY A 137 0.38 6.64 4.03
N THR A 138 0.59 5.32 3.91
CA THR A 138 -0.48 4.31 4.04
C THR A 138 -1.08 4.29 5.45
N ARG A 139 -0.26 4.45 6.49
CA ARG A 139 -0.74 4.62 7.88
C ARG A 139 -1.58 5.88 8.05
N ALA A 140 -1.17 6.99 7.45
CA ALA A 140 -1.95 8.23 7.49
C ALA A 140 -3.30 8.05 6.76
N LEU A 141 -3.32 7.34 5.61
CA LEU A 141 -4.54 6.97 4.90
C LEU A 141 -5.47 6.13 5.78
N LEU A 142 -4.95 5.13 6.50
CA LEU A 142 -5.75 4.33 7.44
C LEU A 142 -6.37 5.20 8.54
N GLN A 143 -5.62 6.16 9.10
CA GLN A 143 -6.18 7.10 10.08
C GLN A 143 -7.27 8.00 9.46
N ALA A 144 -7.12 8.41 8.21
CA ALA A 144 -8.16 9.15 7.50
C ALA A 144 -9.45 8.33 7.37
N LEU A 145 -9.34 7.05 6.98
CA LEU A 145 -10.49 6.14 6.87
C LEU A 145 -11.21 5.92 8.22
N HIS A 146 -10.46 5.75 9.32
CA HIS A 146 -11.05 5.63 10.65
C HIS A 146 -11.84 6.88 11.10
N CYS A 147 -11.45 8.05 10.61
CA CYS A 147 -12.09 9.32 10.95
C CYS A 147 -13.23 9.69 9.97
N LEU A 148 -13.32 9.02 8.82
CA LEU A 148 -14.11 9.45 7.67
C LEU A 148 -15.61 9.60 7.99
N GLU A 149 -16.18 8.67 8.76
CA GLU A 149 -17.61 8.65 9.10
C GLU A 149 -18.01 9.73 10.13
N HIS A 150 -17.17 9.94 11.15
CA HIS A 150 -17.56 10.72 12.33
C HIS A 150 -16.78 12.01 12.52
N GLN A 151 -15.63 12.16 11.87
CA GLN A 151 -14.71 13.28 12.05
C GLN A 151 -14.12 13.75 10.71
N PRO A 152 -14.94 14.26 9.78
CA PRO A 152 -14.51 14.56 8.40
C PRO A 152 -13.34 15.55 8.32
N GLU A 153 -13.29 16.58 9.18
CA GLU A 153 -12.16 17.51 9.22
C GLU A 153 -10.86 16.84 9.67
N THR A 154 -10.94 15.84 10.55
CA THR A 154 -9.78 15.06 11.00
C THR A 154 -9.34 14.11 9.89
N ALA A 155 -10.29 13.49 9.19
CA ALA A 155 -10.01 12.67 8.02
C ALA A 155 -9.26 13.47 6.94
N ALA A 156 -9.71 14.69 6.61
CA ALA A 156 -9.04 15.57 5.65
C ALA A 156 -7.59 15.88 6.04
N ARG A 157 -7.31 16.14 7.34
CA ARG A 157 -5.94 16.37 7.81
C ARG A 157 -5.03 15.14 7.66
N HIS A 158 -5.55 13.94 7.92
CA HIS A 158 -4.79 12.71 7.72
C HIS A 158 -4.58 12.41 6.24
N SER A 159 -5.56 12.68 5.38
CA SER A 159 -5.42 12.58 3.92
C SER A 159 -4.33 13.52 3.40
N GLU A 160 -4.27 14.76 3.89
CA GLU A 160 -3.20 15.68 3.53
C GLU A 160 -1.81 15.17 3.99
N GLN A 161 -1.72 14.49 5.15
CA GLN A 161 -0.47 13.86 5.59
C GLN A 161 -0.05 12.72 4.64
N ALA A 162 -0.99 11.88 4.21
CA ALA A 162 -0.73 10.84 3.22
C ALA A 162 -0.21 11.42 1.89
N ARG A 163 -0.81 12.51 1.40
CA ARG A 163 -0.34 13.21 0.19
C ARG A 163 1.03 13.86 0.35
N LYS A 164 1.40 14.30 1.56
CA LYS A 164 2.75 14.82 1.82
C LYS A 164 3.83 13.75 1.71
N ALA A 165 3.48 12.49 1.99
CA ALA A 165 4.41 11.36 1.83
C ALA A 165 4.86 11.21 0.36
N GLU A 166 3.96 11.36 -0.62
CA GLU A 166 4.30 11.31 -2.06
C GLU A 166 5.38 12.33 -2.42
N ARG A 167 5.25 13.60 -1.99
CA ARG A 167 6.25 14.63 -2.27
C ARG A 167 7.61 14.31 -1.64
N ALA A 168 7.62 13.68 -0.48
CA ALA A 168 8.85 13.24 0.17
C ALA A 168 9.49 12.08 -0.60
N ILE A 169 8.69 11.13 -1.08
CA ILE A 169 9.13 10.01 -1.93
C ILE A 169 9.74 10.55 -3.22
N GLU A 170 9.06 11.47 -3.90
CA GLU A 170 9.55 12.11 -5.14
C GLU A 170 10.90 12.80 -4.94
N LYS A 171 11.11 13.45 -3.78
CA LYS A 171 12.39 14.07 -3.45
C LYS A 171 13.51 13.02 -3.29
N VAL A 172 13.24 11.92 -2.59
CA VAL A 172 14.20 10.79 -2.44
C VAL A 172 14.49 10.17 -3.80
N TYR A 173 13.45 9.89 -4.59
CA TYR A 173 13.56 9.34 -5.94
C TYR A 173 14.48 10.17 -6.84
N ARG A 174 14.27 11.49 -6.91
CA ARG A 174 15.12 12.38 -7.72
C ARG A 174 16.56 12.43 -7.23
N GLY A 175 16.76 12.43 -5.92
CA GLY A 175 18.10 12.36 -5.32
C GLY A 175 18.79 11.04 -5.65
N ALA A 176 18.08 9.93 -5.52
CA ALA A 176 18.58 8.60 -5.85
C ALA A 176 18.96 8.48 -7.33
N LEU A 177 18.12 9.00 -8.24
CA LEU A 177 18.46 9.04 -9.68
C LEU A 177 19.67 9.88 -9.98
N ALA A 178 19.82 11.04 -9.35
CA ALA A 178 20.99 11.90 -9.55
C ALA A 178 22.27 11.20 -9.12
N SER A 179 22.27 10.54 -7.95
CA SER A 179 23.40 9.73 -7.47
C SER A 179 23.67 8.52 -8.33
N LEU A 180 22.61 7.84 -8.81
CA LEU A 180 22.71 6.66 -9.66
C LEU A 180 23.35 6.99 -11.03
N LEU A 181 23.15 8.19 -11.53
CA LEU A 181 23.69 8.65 -12.82
C LEU A 181 25.04 9.38 -12.67
N ASP A 182 25.50 9.61 -11.46
CA ASP A 182 26.83 10.21 -11.21
C ASP A 182 27.91 9.14 -11.30
N PRO A 183 28.88 9.25 -12.27
CA PRO A 183 29.95 8.27 -12.43
C PRO A 183 30.82 8.09 -11.18
N ALA A 184 30.90 9.10 -10.31
CA ALA A 184 31.68 9.04 -9.06
C ALA A 184 30.99 8.24 -7.95
N GLN A 185 29.67 8.06 -8.02
CA GLN A 185 28.84 7.43 -7.00
C GLN A 185 28.25 6.07 -7.41
N GLN A 186 28.73 5.51 -8.52
CA GLN A 186 28.21 4.23 -9.05
C GLN A 186 28.42 3.08 -8.06
N PRO A 187 27.37 2.46 -7.50
CA PRO A 187 27.50 1.39 -6.52
C PRO A 187 28.06 0.10 -7.10
N ASP A 188 27.82 -0.14 -8.38
CA ASP A 188 28.25 -1.36 -9.07
C ASP A 188 29.57 -1.15 -9.84
N ARG A 189 30.29 -0.05 -9.57
CA ARG A 189 31.58 0.21 -10.24
C ARG A 189 32.64 -0.81 -9.79
N PRO A 190 33.17 -1.61 -10.68
CA PRO A 190 34.25 -2.51 -10.35
C PRO A 190 35.52 -1.75 -9.91
N PRO A 191 36.38 -2.35 -9.08
CA PRO A 191 37.62 -1.71 -8.68
C PRO A 191 38.49 -1.43 -9.94
N PRO A 192 39.28 -0.33 -9.90
CA PRO A 192 40.14 0.00 -11.03
C PRO A 192 41.04 -1.18 -11.40
N ALA A 193 41.06 -1.54 -12.69
CA ALA A 193 41.89 -2.62 -13.16
C ALA A 193 43.38 -2.23 -13.01
N ASP A 194 44.20 -3.18 -12.55
CA ASP A 194 45.64 -3.02 -12.63
C ASP A 194 46.06 -2.78 -14.08
N ALA A 195 46.89 -1.79 -14.31
CA ALA A 195 47.25 -1.28 -15.64
C ALA A 195 48.17 -2.25 -16.47
N GLY A 196 48.31 -3.51 -16.05
CA GLY A 196 49.10 -4.52 -16.71
C GLY A 196 48.27 -5.50 -17.54
N GLY A 197 48.47 -5.57 -18.85
CA GLY A 197 47.81 -6.56 -19.73
C GLY A 197 47.87 -6.18 -21.19
N GLU A 198 47.61 -7.17 -22.07
CA GLU A 198 47.44 -6.96 -23.51
C GLU A 198 46.30 -5.97 -23.80
N PRO A 199 46.42 -5.02 -24.73
CA PRO A 199 45.41 -4.01 -25.04
C PRO A 199 44.05 -4.60 -25.34
N ALA A 200 43.98 -5.76 -25.98
CA ALA A 200 42.70 -6.44 -26.26
C ALA A 200 42.00 -6.93 -24.97
N ALA A 201 42.76 -7.46 -24.02
CA ALA A 201 42.22 -7.92 -22.74
C ALA A 201 41.71 -6.74 -21.87
N ILE A 202 42.44 -5.61 -21.90
CA ILE A 202 42.01 -4.38 -21.22
C ILE A 202 40.69 -3.88 -21.83
N LEU A 203 40.55 -3.83 -23.15
CA LEU A 203 39.34 -3.39 -23.82
C LEU A 203 38.14 -4.28 -23.48
N GLU A 204 38.32 -5.60 -23.48
CA GLU A 204 37.28 -6.57 -23.16
C GLU A 204 36.81 -6.42 -21.72
N ARG A 205 37.73 -6.20 -20.76
CA ARG A 205 37.38 -5.90 -19.36
C ARG A 205 36.60 -4.60 -19.24
N CYS A 206 37.03 -3.52 -19.89
CA CYS A 206 36.30 -2.24 -19.87
C CYS A 206 34.87 -2.38 -20.41
N ARG A 207 34.68 -3.21 -21.45
CA ARG A 207 33.33 -3.50 -21.98
C ARG A 207 32.48 -4.27 -20.99
N ALA A 208 33.03 -5.29 -20.33
CA ALA A 208 32.32 -6.05 -19.30
C ALA A 208 31.93 -5.15 -18.11
N ASP A 209 32.87 -4.33 -17.62
CA ASP A 209 32.62 -3.38 -16.53
C ASP A 209 31.51 -2.38 -16.89
N LEU A 210 31.52 -1.84 -18.12
CA LEU A 210 30.48 -0.95 -18.59
C LEU A 210 29.10 -1.63 -18.62
N LEU A 211 29.02 -2.90 -19.05
CA LEU A 211 27.78 -3.64 -19.05
C LEU A 211 27.24 -3.86 -17.63
N VAL A 212 28.09 -4.17 -16.66
CA VAL A 212 27.71 -4.32 -15.23
C VAL A 212 27.14 -3.01 -14.72
N ILE A 213 27.83 -1.87 -14.94
CA ILE A 213 27.39 -0.55 -14.51
C ILE A 213 26.02 -0.21 -15.13
N VAL A 214 25.89 -0.30 -16.46
CA VAL A 214 24.65 0.06 -17.16
C VAL A 214 23.48 -0.83 -16.72
N THR A 215 23.72 -2.13 -16.58
CA THR A 215 22.70 -3.06 -16.12
C THR A 215 22.28 -2.76 -14.67
N GLY A 216 23.23 -2.45 -13.79
CA GLY A 216 22.97 -2.04 -12.42
C GLY A 216 22.12 -0.77 -12.33
N ILE A 217 22.45 0.24 -13.15
CA ILE A 217 21.66 1.48 -13.26
C ILE A 217 20.22 1.18 -13.67
N LEU A 218 20.02 0.39 -14.71
CA LEU A 218 18.69 0.07 -15.23
C LEU A 218 17.86 -0.69 -14.19
N LYS A 219 18.44 -1.70 -13.54
CA LYS A 219 17.78 -2.48 -12.50
C LYS A 219 17.34 -1.59 -11.32
N ARG A 220 18.24 -0.77 -10.75
CA ARG A 220 17.93 0.11 -9.61
C ARG A 220 16.90 1.15 -9.97
N ARG A 221 17.01 1.78 -11.15
CA ARG A 221 16.04 2.76 -11.64
C ARG A 221 14.63 2.17 -11.68
N GLU A 222 14.49 0.90 -12.07
CA GLU A 222 13.19 0.23 -12.14
C GLU A 222 12.58 0.09 -10.75
N ILE A 223 13.33 -0.35 -9.75
CA ILE A 223 12.84 -0.45 -8.37
C ILE A 223 12.47 0.92 -7.81
N TYR A 224 13.31 1.95 -8.01
CA TYR A 224 13.00 3.32 -7.58
C TYR A 224 11.69 3.80 -8.19
N ARG A 225 11.44 3.49 -9.46
CA ARG A 225 10.19 3.84 -10.15
C ARG A 225 8.98 3.14 -9.53
N HIS A 226 9.07 1.87 -9.17
CA HIS A 226 7.99 1.15 -8.52
C HIS A 226 7.66 1.72 -7.14
N LEU A 227 8.67 2.07 -6.36
CA LEU A 227 8.48 2.70 -5.05
C LEU A 227 7.87 4.10 -5.18
N SER A 228 8.28 4.88 -6.18
CA SER A 228 7.65 6.18 -6.49
C SER A 228 6.19 6.02 -6.88
N ASN A 229 5.87 5.08 -7.78
CA ASN A 229 4.50 4.79 -8.18
C ASN A 229 3.62 4.33 -6.98
N ALA A 230 4.18 3.55 -6.05
CA ALA A 230 3.46 3.20 -4.82
C ALA A 230 3.07 4.46 -4.03
N GLY A 231 3.95 5.45 -3.97
CA GLY A 231 3.67 6.76 -3.38
C GLY A 231 2.55 7.52 -4.09
N ASP A 232 2.53 7.50 -5.42
CA ASP A 232 1.46 8.10 -6.23
C ASP A 232 0.10 7.47 -5.94
N HIS A 233 0.04 6.14 -5.74
CA HIS A 233 -1.19 5.45 -5.37
C HIS A 233 -1.65 5.79 -3.95
N VAL A 234 -0.73 5.98 -3.00
CA VAL A 234 -1.07 6.50 -1.66
C VAL A 234 -1.70 7.89 -1.77
N ALA A 235 -1.11 8.80 -2.54
CA ALA A 235 -1.65 10.14 -2.75
C ALA A 235 -3.00 10.13 -3.48
N ASN A 236 -3.18 9.21 -4.44
CA ASN A 236 -4.46 9.04 -5.14
C ASN A 236 -5.57 8.57 -4.19
N ALA A 237 -5.31 7.55 -3.37
CA ALA A 237 -6.26 7.07 -2.38
C ALA A 237 -6.64 8.17 -1.36
N ALA A 238 -5.64 8.94 -0.91
CA ALA A 238 -5.87 10.05 -0.01
C ALA A 238 -6.74 11.16 -0.64
N ARG A 239 -6.55 11.45 -1.93
CA ARG A 239 -7.39 12.42 -2.67
C ARG A 239 -8.84 11.94 -2.78
N ILE A 240 -9.07 10.65 -3.02
CA ILE A 240 -10.43 10.09 -3.04
C ILE A 240 -11.11 10.28 -1.68
N VAL A 241 -10.38 10.04 -0.57
CA VAL A 241 -10.92 10.30 0.79
C VAL A 241 -11.24 11.79 1.00
N GLU A 242 -10.40 12.72 0.51
CA GLU A 242 -10.69 14.16 0.56
C GLU A 242 -11.95 14.52 -0.23
N ASP A 243 -12.13 13.92 -1.42
CA ASP A 243 -13.30 14.13 -2.26
C ASP A 243 -14.59 13.65 -1.57
N ILE A 244 -14.53 12.48 -0.92
CA ILE A 244 -15.64 11.95 -0.10
C ILE A 244 -15.98 12.92 1.04
N VAL A 245 -14.98 13.41 1.79
CA VAL A 245 -15.17 14.39 2.87
C VAL A 245 -15.84 15.65 2.33
N SER A 246 -15.40 16.16 1.19
CA SER A 246 -15.94 17.40 0.60
C SER A 246 -17.40 17.28 0.15
N LYS A 247 -17.86 16.09 -0.22
CA LYS A 247 -19.23 15.81 -0.61
C LYS A 247 -20.18 15.60 0.59
N ALA A 248 -19.62 15.24 1.75
CA ALA A 248 -20.35 14.98 2.98
C ALA A 248 -20.57 16.25 3.85
N THR A 249 -19.83 17.34 3.58
CA THR A 249 -19.90 18.64 4.29
C THR A 249 -20.64 19.67 3.47
#